data_f7d9d02556e1f2542c39d1eef309356f
#
_entry.id   f7d9d02556e1f2542c39d1eef309356f
#
_cell.length_a   1.000
_cell.length_b   1.000
_cell.length_c   1.000
_cell.angle_alpha   90.00
_cell.angle_beta   90.00
_cell.angle_gamma   90.00
#
_symmetry.space_group_name_H-M   'P 1'
#
loop_
_entity.id
_entity.type
_entity.pdbx_description
1 polymer ?
#
loop_
_entity_poly.entity_id
_entity_poly.type
_entity_poly.pdbx_seq_one_letter_code
_entity_poly.pdbx_strand_id
1 'polypeptide(L)'
;MKRILLLLATLCAIGSAFAAETEKDVLPVRGLAIAAPSPKGLDKFLTFIQEDLVPAHFNLLILRVDWGYAYESHPELRDQNPLSKEDVKRIVDACRKGGIRVVPQINLLGHQSWAKETNALLREYPQFDETPSVKTENYSGWPNPDGLYCKSYCPLHPDVHKVVFDVVDEICEVFEADAFHAGMDEVFYIGEKECPRCNGRDKAELYAGEVTAIRNHLAQKGCQLMIWGDRLLDGRTTGLGEWEASYNSTWRAIDLIPKDVFICDWHYERADLSAVYFAMKGFPVATCGYRNPAVSAQQIEDMIRFRKQTTGETAACLQGYIHTIWSGAEHFLHRYQELKAGKAQANPDRDDAAAFQRVVEVFRSLTSS
;
A
#
# COMPACT_ATOMS: atom_id res chain seq x y z
N MET A 1 42.17 -69.65 11.38
CA MET A 1 42.00 -68.37 12.14
C MET A 1 41.22 -67.40 11.24
N LYS A 2 39.90 -67.35 11.44
CA LYS A 2 38.96 -66.45 10.70
C LYS A 2 38.52 -65.37 11.68
N ARG A 3 38.87 -64.09 11.39
CA ARG A 3 38.33 -62.93 12.13
C ARG A 3 37.00 -62.56 11.53
N ILE A 4 35.96 -62.58 12.38
CA ILE A 4 34.63 -62.10 12.04
C ILE A 4 34.59 -60.63 12.44
N LEU A 5 34.37 -59.73 11.43
CA LEU A 5 34.10 -58.33 11.64
C LEU A 5 32.59 -58.11 11.89
N LEU A 6 32.23 -57.67 13.09
CA LEU A 6 30.89 -57.24 13.40
C LEU A 6 30.74 -55.79 12.95
N LEU A 7 29.89 -55.51 11.94
CA LEU A 7 29.43 -54.19 11.58
C LEU A 7 28.23 -53.83 12.48
N LEU A 8 28.39 -52.92 13.41
CA LEU A 8 27.27 -52.23 14.08
C LEU A 8 26.72 -51.14 13.15
N ALA A 9 25.55 -51.37 12.64
CA ALA A 9 24.76 -50.35 11.92
C ALA A 9 24.07 -49.45 12.98
N THR A 10 24.59 -48.26 13.20
CA THR A 10 23.93 -47.22 13.98
C THR A 10 22.85 -46.59 13.12
N LEU A 11 21.58 -46.90 13.34
CA LEU A 11 20.44 -46.16 12.78
C LEU A 11 20.39 -44.80 13.49
N CYS A 12 20.86 -43.73 12.80
CA CYS A 12 20.49 -42.39 13.15
C CYS A 12 19.04 -42.14 12.75
N ALA A 13 18.14 -42.20 13.71
CA ALA A 13 16.79 -41.66 13.55
C ALA A 13 16.91 -40.13 13.44
N ILE A 14 16.85 -39.63 12.22
CA ILE A 14 16.66 -38.19 11.96
C ILE A 14 15.19 -37.91 12.27
N GLY A 15 14.91 -37.62 13.52
CA GLY A 15 13.66 -36.99 13.91
C GLY A 15 13.65 -35.57 13.36
N SER A 16 12.95 -35.36 12.25
CA SER A 16 12.60 -34.00 11.81
C SER A 16 11.66 -33.42 12.87
N ALA A 17 12.23 -32.68 13.82
CA ALA A 17 11.45 -31.82 14.66
C ALA A 17 10.85 -30.75 13.75
N PHE A 18 9.58 -30.89 13.39
CA PHE A 18 8.79 -29.80 12.83
C PHE A 18 8.77 -28.72 13.91
N ALA A 19 9.58 -27.66 13.75
CA ALA A 19 9.43 -26.46 14.54
C ALA A 19 8.00 -25.96 14.28
N ALA A 20 7.28 -25.62 15.35
CA ALA A 20 5.97 -24.99 15.19
C ALA A 20 6.15 -23.72 14.37
N GLU A 21 5.38 -23.59 13.30
CA GLU A 21 5.40 -22.44 12.42
C GLU A 21 5.06 -21.21 13.25
N THR A 22 5.91 -20.17 13.25
CA THR A 22 5.61 -18.94 13.97
C THR A 22 4.58 -18.11 13.18
N GLU A 23 3.89 -17.19 13.85
CA GLU A 23 3.00 -16.22 13.21
C GLU A 23 3.64 -15.51 12.01
N LYS A 24 4.92 -15.18 12.15
CA LYS A 24 5.74 -14.56 11.11
C LYS A 24 5.93 -15.45 9.89
N ASP A 25 5.98 -16.74 10.09
CA ASP A 25 6.15 -17.72 8.99
C ASP A 25 4.85 -17.92 8.24
N VAL A 26 3.72 -17.91 8.96
CA VAL A 26 2.38 -18.09 8.37
C VAL A 26 1.95 -16.89 7.55
N LEU A 27 2.06 -15.66 8.12
CA LEU A 27 1.66 -14.40 7.51
C LEU A 27 2.64 -13.27 7.89
N PRO A 28 3.77 -13.13 7.17
CA PRO A 28 4.84 -12.20 7.51
C PRO A 28 4.39 -10.74 7.67
N VAL A 29 3.50 -10.27 6.79
CA VAL A 29 2.93 -8.93 6.81
C VAL A 29 1.48 -8.98 7.31
N ARG A 30 1.21 -8.24 8.38
CA ARG A 30 -0.12 -8.00 8.95
C ARG A 30 -0.27 -6.49 9.09
N GLY A 31 -0.76 -5.86 8.01
CA GLY A 31 -0.70 -4.41 7.84
C GLY A 31 -2.04 -3.70 7.96
N LEU A 32 -1.94 -2.40 8.23
CA LEU A 32 -3.01 -1.43 8.08
C LEU A 32 -2.51 -0.28 7.21
N ALA A 33 -3.32 0.16 6.24
CA ALA A 33 -3.12 1.39 5.48
C ALA A 33 -4.26 2.36 5.81
N ILE A 34 -3.95 3.54 6.32
CA ILE A 34 -4.93 4.54 6.76
C ILE A 34 -4.38 5.95 6.55
N ALA A 35 -5.26 6.94 6.41
CA ALA A 35 -4.85 8.34 6.42
C ALA A 35 -4.23 8.75 7.75
N ALA A 36 -3.26 9.65 7.71
CA ALA A 36 -2.72 10.25 8.92
C ALA A 36 -3.83 11.01 9.67
N PRO A 37 -3.81 11.01 11.02
CA PRO A 37 -4.73 11.83 11.79
C PRO A 37 -4.40 13.31 11.63
N SER A 38 -5.37 14.19 11.90
CA SER A 38 -5.05 15.60 12.14
C SER A 38 -4.32 15.76 13.50
N PRO A 39 -3.65 16.91 13.74
CA PRO A 39 -3.04 17.16 15.07
C PRO A 39 -4.04 17.03 16.23
N LYS A 40 -5.31 17.36 16.00
CA LYS A 40 -6.39 17.20 17.02
C LYS A 40 -6.79 15.75 17.26
N GLY A 41 -6.65 14.89 16.27
CA GLY A 41 -6.96 13.47 16.35
C GLY A 41 -5.81 12.61 16.87
N LEU A 42 -4.61 13.17 16.98
CA LEU A 42 -3.37 12.45 17.24
C LEU A 42 -3.43 11.57 18.50
N ASP A 43 -3.87 12.11 19.64
CA ASP A 43 -3.90 11.33 20.90
C ASP A 43 -4.81 10.11 20.81
N LYS A 44 -5.95 10.23 20.15
CA LYS A 44 -6.85 9.09 19.89
C LYS A 44 -6.20 8.06 18.96
N PHE A 45 -5.46 8.53 17.96
CA PHE A 45 -4.76 7.65 17.04
C PHE A 45 -3.62 6.90 17.74
N LEU A 46 -2.88 7.56 18.64
CA LEU A 46 -1.85 6.91 19.46
C LEU A 46 -2.46 5.84 20.40
N THR A 47 -3.61 6.13 21.00
CA THR A 47 -4.37 5.15 21.80
C THR A 47 -4.77 3.95 20.95
N PHE A 48 -5.28 4.17 19.73
CA PHE A 48 -5.65 3.10 18.78
C PHE A 48 -4.45 2.20 18.42
N ILE A 49 -3.26 2.78 18.19
CA ILE A 49 -2.05 2.00 17.95
C ILE A 49 -1.79 1.06 19.13
N GLN A 50 -1.82 1.58 20.36
CA GLN A 50 -1.45 0.83 21.55
C GLN A 50 -2.49 -0.20 22.01
N GLU A 51 -3.78 0.15 21.91
CA GLU A 51 -4.87 -0.65 22.48
C GLU A 51 -5.54 -1.58 21.45
N ASP A 52 -5.42 -1.27 20.15
CA ASP A 52 -6.07 -2.06 19.11
C ASP A 52 -5.05 -2.73 18.17
N LEU A 53 -4.10 -1.99 17.59
CA LEU A 53 -3.17 -2.58 16.61
C LEU A 53 -2.15 -3.53 17.24
N VAL A 54 -1.49 -3.10 18.32
CA VAL A 54 -0.46 -3.92 18.99
C VAL A 54 -1.06 -5.22 19.53
N PRO A 55 -2.18 -5.23 20.30
CA PRO A 55 -2.76 -6.47 20.80
C PRO A 55 -3.38 -7.37 19.72
N ALA A 56 -3.59 -6.84 18.51
CA ALA A 56 -4.06 -7.59 17.35
C ALA A 56 -2.91 -8.04 16.44
N HIS A 57 -1.66 -7.87 16.89
CA HIS A 57 -0.46 -8.32 16.18
C HIS A 57 -0.23 -7.69 14.80
N PHE A 58 -0.75 -6.49 14.56
CA PHE A 58 -0.31 -5.70 13.40
C PHE A 58 1.19 -5.41 13.50
N ASN A 59 1.90 -5.51 12.37
CA ASN A 59 3.34 -5.28 12.31
C ASN A 59 3.75 -4.28 11.22
N LEU A 60 2.78 -3.76 10.47
CA LEU A 60 2.97 -2.75 9.45
C LEU A 60 1.86 -1.70 9.52
N LEU A 61 2.23 -0.41 9.48
CA LEU A 61 1.33 0.71 9.33
C LEU A 61 1.78 1.55 8.13
N ILE A 62 1.01 1.54 7.05
CA ILE A 62 1.15 2.50 5.96
C ILE A 62 0.31 3.71 6.31
N LEU A 63 0.96 4.85 6.50
CA LEU A 63 0.32 6.09 6.91
C LEU A 63 0.30 7.07 5.74
N ARG A 64 -0.89 7.26 5.13
CA ARG A 64 -1.07 8.20 4.04
C ARG A 64 -1.04 9.62 4.57
N VAL A 65 0.06 10.32 4.31
CA VAL A 65 0.33 11.67 4.79
C VAL A 65 -0.02 12.71 3.72
N ASP A 66 0.29 12.39 2.47
CA ASP A 66 0.16 13.31 1.33
C ASP A 66 0.74 14.70 1.68
N TRP A 67 -0.07 15.75 1.68
CA TRP A 67 0.34 17.13 1.99
C TRP A 67 0.08 17.52 3.46
N GLY A 68 -0.35 16.58 4.28
CA GLY A 68 -0.70 16.77 5.70
C GLY A 68 0.48 16.79 6.67
N TYR A 69 1.70 17.00 6.20
CA TYR A 69 2.89 17.24 7.02
C TYR A 69 3.41 18.66 6.80
N ALA A 70 4.08 19.21 7.80
CA ALA A 70 4.64 20.57 7.77
C ALA A 70 5.98 20.62 7.01
N TYR A 71 5.98 20.23 5.73
CA TYR A 71 7.19 20.21 4.89
C TYR A 71 7.98 21.51 4.96
N GLU A 72 9.26 21.43 5.26
CA GLU A 72 10.18 22.55 5.25
C GLU A 72 10.77 22.78 3.85
N SER A 73 10.97 21.69 3.08
CA SER A 73 11.48 21.74 1.71
C SER A 73 10.55 22.49 0.75
N HIS A 74 9.22 22.23 0.88
CA HIS A 74 8.17 22.82 0.04
C HIS A 74 6.98 23.30 0.89
N PRO A 75 7.12 24.44 1.62
CA PRO A 75 6.07 24.93 2.52
C PRO A 75 4.73 25.23 1.82
N GLU A 76 4.78 25.57 0.53
CA GLU A 76 3.62 25.88 -0.32
C GLU A 76 2.72 24.64 -0.57
N LEU A 77 3.25 23.43 -0.37
CA LEU A 77 2.49 22.20 -0.56
C LEU A 77 1.70 21.75 0.68
N ARG A 78 1.91 22.40 1.82
CA ARG A 78 1.28 22.02 3.10
C ARG A 78 -0.24 22.20 3.07
N ASP A 79 -0.95 21.25 3.67
CA ASP A 79 -2.35 21.45 4.05
C ASP A 79 -2.49 22.49 5.18
N GLN A 80 -3.74 22.92 5.46
CA GLN A 80 -3.99 23.99 6.43
C GLN A 80 -3.59 23.66 7.88
N ASN A 81 -3.66 22.39 8.28
CA ASN A 81 -3.36 21.93 9.63
C ASN A 81 -2.46 20.67 9.57
N PRO A 82 -1.23 20.83 9.10
CA PRO A 82 -0.33 19.69 8.94
C PRO A 82 0.19 19.16 10.28
N LEU A 83 0.56 17.89 10.32
CA LEU A 83 1.32 17.32 11.43
C LEU A 83 2.70 17.99 11.52
N SER A 84 3.11 18.31 12.74
CA SER A 84 4.47 18.76 13.02
C SER A 84 5.46 17.59 13.05
N LYS A 85 6.75 17.88 13.05
CA LYS A 85 7.83 16.88 13.25
C LYS A 85 7.67 16.13 14.58
N GLU A 86 7.26 16.83 15.63
CA GLU A 86 6.99 16.27 16.95
C GLU A 86 5.79 15.32 16.93
N ASP A 87 4.74 15.65 16.19
CA ASP A 87 3.56 14.80 16.03
C ASP A 87 3.92 13.49 15.33
N VAL A 88 4.67 13.58 14.23
CA VAL A 88 5.17 12.40 13.51
C VAL A 88 6.07 11.56 14.40
N LYS A 89 6.98 12.17 15.14
CA LYS A 89 7.86 11.46 16.08
C LYS A 89 7.05 10.67 17.12
N ARG A 90 5.96 11.23 17.65
CA ARG A 90 5.07 10.52 18.58
C ARG A 90 4.43 9.27 17.96
N ILE A 91 4.02 9.36 16.68
CA ILE A 91 3.48 8.19 15.95
C ILE A 91 4.57 7.13 15.77
N VAL A 92 5.75 7.50 15.29
CA VAL A 92 6.88 6.60 15.08
C VAL A 92 7.29 5.90 16.38
N ASP A 93 7.40 6.65 17.47
CA ASP A 93 7.76 6.10 18.78
C ASP A 93 6.70 5.12 19.31
N ALA A 94 5.40 5.42 19.13
CA ALA A 94 4.31 4.53 19.53
C ALA A 94 4.33 3.21 18.74
N CYS A 95 4.53 3.29 17.42
CA CYS A 95 4.63 2.12 16.56
C CYS A 95 5.88 1.29 16.87
N ARG A 96 7.03 1.94 17.04
CA ARG A 96 8.30 1.27 17.40
C ARG A 96 8.18 0.49 18.72
N LYS A 97 7.56 1.09 19.75
CA LYS A 97 7.27 0.41 21.03
C LYS A 97 6.38 -0.81 20.87
N GLY A 98 5.46 -0.76 19.90
CA GLY A 98 4.55 -1.86 19.58
C GLY A 98 5.10 -2.89 18.57
N GLY A 99 6.33 -2.73 18.08
CA GLY A 99 6.90 -3.60 17.05
C GLY A 99 6.26 -3.42 15.67
N ILE A 100 5.65 -2.27 15.41
CA ILE A 100 4.99 -1.93 14.14
C ILE A 100 5.94 -1.09 13.29
N ARG A 101 6.24 -1.56 12.08
CA ARG A 101 6.95 -0.80 11.05
C ARG A 101 6.03 0.27 10.49
N VAL A 102 6.49 1.53 10.43
CA VAL A 102 5.70 2.62 9.84
C VAL A 102 6.25 2.97 8.47
N VAL A 103 5.36 3.08 7.50
CA VAL A 103 5.68 3.44 6.11
C VAL A 103 4.89 4.68 5.74
N PRO A 104 5.52 5.84 5.53
CA PRO A 104 4.82 7.02 5.03
C PRO A 104 4.38 6.82 3.59
N GLN A 105 3.21 7.37 3.24
CA GLN A 105 2.68 7.37 1.87
C GLN A 105 2.41 8.80 1.43
N ILE A 106 2.87 9.10 0.20
CA ILE A 106 2.44 10.26 -0.60
C ILE A 106 2.00 9.73 -1.96
N ASN A 107 0.82 10.14 -2.42
CA ASN A 107 0.36 9.76 -3.76
C ASN A 107 1.18 10.48 -4.83
N LEU A 108 2.00 9.72 -5.55
CA LEU A 108 2.83 10.18 -6.65
C LEU A 108 2.25 9.74 -8.00
N LEU A 109 2.58 10.46 -9.06
CA LEU A 109 2.12 10.33 -10.42
C LEU A 109 0.61 10.56 -10.56
N GLY A 110 -0.23 9.60 -10.16
CA GLY A 110 -1.69 9.72 -10.10
C GLY A 110 -2.19 10.48 -8.87
N HIS A 111 -3.50 10.56 -8.71
CA HIS A 111 -4.18 11.23 -7.59
C HIS A 111 -3.75 12.69 -7.35
N GLN A 112 -3.38 13.42 -8.41
CA GLN A 112 -3.07 14.85 -8.31
C GLN A 112 -4.33 15.72 -8.35
N SER A 113 -5.50 15.10 -8.41
CA SER A 113 -6.82 15.72 -8.18
C SER A 113 -7.79 14.70 -7.59
N TRP A 114 -8.85 15.19 -6.98
CA TRP A 114 -9.98 14.38 -6.52
C TRP A 114 -11.28 15.12 -6.74
N ALA A 115 -12.20 14.56 -7.53
CA ALA A 115 -13.42 15.24 -7.95
C ALA A 115 -13.12 16.64 -8.50
N LYS A 116 -13.65 17.70 -7.87
CA LYS A 116 -13.43 19.11 -8.28
C LYS A 116 -12.14 19.73 -7.77
N GLU A 117 -11.44 19.04 -6.88
CA GLU A 117 -10.27 19.60 -6.20
C GLU A 117 -8.98 19.14 -6.88
N THR A 118 -8.14 20.10 -7.25
CA THR A 118 -6.75 19.84 -7.65
C THR A 118 -5.88 19.84 -6.39
N ASN A 119 -5.08 18.80 -6.21
CA ASN A 119 -4.21 18.64 -5.06
C ASN A 119 -3.03 19.62 -5.09
N ALA A 120 -2.34 19.78 -3.95
CA ALA A 120 -1.34 20.80 -3.75
C ALA A 120 -0.27 20.82 -4.85
N LEU A 121 0.28 19.69 -5.26
CA LEU A 121 1.35 19.64 -6.25
C LEU A 121 0.97 20.31 -7.58
N LEU A 122 -0.17 19.96 -8.18
CA LEU A 122 -0.61 20.56 -9.45
C LEU A 122 -1.25 21.94 -9.27
N ARG A 123 -1.70 22.28 -8.07
CA ARG A 123 -2.16 23.64 -7.77
C ARG A 123 -1.00 24.63 -7.71
N GLU A 124 0.09 24.27 -7.05
CA GLU A 124 1.28 25.12 -6.90
C GLU A 124 2.23 25.04 -8.11
N TYR A 125 2.27 23.88 -8.79
CA TYR A 125 3.10 23.62 -9.96
C TYR A 125 2.25 23.15 -11.15
N PRO A 126 1.35 24.00 -11.70
CA PRO A 126 0.45 23.62 -12.79
C PRO A 126 1.18 23.23 -14.08
N GLN A 127 2.45 23.62 -14.25
CA GLN A 127 3.29 23.19 -15.37
C GLN A 127 3.61 21.70 -15.36
N PHE A 128 3.41 21.00 -14.25
CA PHE A 128 3.61 19.55 -14.15
C PHE A 128 2.41 18.76 -14.66
N ASP A 129 1.25 19.40 -14.86
CA ASP A 129 0.02 18.72 -15.25
C ASP A 129 0.17 18.01 -16.60
N GLU A 130 -0.14 16.71 -16.64
CA GLU A 130 -0.12 15.88 -17.87
C GLU A 130 -1.28 16.27 -18.82
N THR A 131 -2.38 16.77 -18.27
CA THR A 131 -3.62 17.09 -19.00
C THR A 131 -4.20 18.45 -18.59
N PRO A 132 -3.53 19.56 -18.90
CA PRO A 132 -3.97 20.90 -18.47
C PRO A 132 -5.34 21.33 -19.07
N SER A 133 -5.79 20.71 -20.16
CA SER A 133 -7.12 20.96 -20.74
C SER A 133 -8.26 20.29 -19.98
N VAL A 134 -8.00 19.21 -19.24
CA VAL A 134 -9.00 18.54 -18.40
C VAL A 134 -9.25 19.40 -17.16
N LYS A 135 -10.48 19.90 -17.01
CA LYS A 135 -10.84 20.84 -15.95
C LYS A 135 -11.63 20.14 -14.85
N THR A 136 -11.06 20.10 -13.65
CA THR A 136 -11.69 19.47 -12.49
C THR A 136 -12.97 20.16 -12.04
N GLU A 137 -13.09 21.48 -12.24
CA GLU A 137 -14.32 22.24 -11.98
C GLU A 137 -15.53 21.77 -12.77
N ASN A 138 -15.34 21.11 -13.91
CA ASN A 138 -16.42 20.54 -14.73
C ASN A 138 -16.97 19.21 -14.18
N TYR A 139 -16.40 18.70 -13.11
CA TYR A 139 -16.87 17.46 -12.48
C TYR A 139 -18.36 17.60 -12.08
N SER A 140 -19.21 16.74 -12.63
CA SER A 140 -20.67 16.76 -12.42
C SER A 140 -21.20 15.58 -11.61
N GLY A 141 -20.36 14.66 -11.24
CA GLY A 141 -20.71 13.44 -10.50
C GLY A 141 -19.54 12.46 -10.47
N TRP A 142 -19.79 11.25 -10.03
CA TRP A 142 -18.83 10.19 -9.93
C TRP A 142 -19.14 9.05 -10.92
N PRO A 143 -18.20 8.66 -11.78
CA PRO A 143 -16.98 9.38 -12.16
C PRO A 143 -17.29 10.72 -12.86
N ASN A 144 -16.27 11.56 -13.12
CA ASN A 144 -16.46 12.82 -13.84
C ASN A 144 -16.89 12.57 -15.33
N PRO A 145 -17.22 13.62 -16.12
CA PRO A 145 -17.70 13.43 -17.51
C PRO A 145 -16.75 12.64 -18.40
N ASP A 146 -15.46 12.65 -18.13
CA ASP A 146 -14.46 11.86 -18.87
C ASP A 146 -14.37 10.41 -18.37
N GLY A 147 -15.15 10.03 -17.33
CA GLY A 147 -15.09 8.74 -16.66
C GLY A 147 -13.94 8.60 -15.67
N LEU A 148 -13.07 9.61 -15.56
CA LEU A 148 -11.84 9.59 -14.76
C LEU A 148 -11.85 10.78 -13.81
N TYR A 149 -11.33 10.62 -12.59
CA TYR A 149 -11.39 11.65 -11.55
C TYR A 149 -10.03 12.06 -11.01
N CYS A 150 -8.96 11.36 -11.39
CA CYS A 150 -7.62 11.62 -10.93
C CYS A 150 -6.75 12.17 -12.05
N LYS A 151 -6.10 13.31 -11.81
CA LYS A 151 -5.05 13.84 -12.69
C LYS A 151 -3.71 13.19 -12.35
N SER A 152 -2.78 13.27 -13.30
CA SER A 152 -1.39 12.87 -13.11
C SER A 152 -0.44 14.03 -13.40
N TYR A 153 0.72 14.03 -12.78
CA TYR A 153 1.81 14.89 -13.26
C TYR A 153 2.54 14.23 -14.43
N CYS A 154 3.21 15.04 -15.25
CA CYS A 154 4.07 14.58 -16.33
C CYS A 154 5.38 14.01 -15.77
N PRO A 155 5.65 12.69 -15.87
CA PRO A 155 6.86 12.08 -15.32
C PRO A 155 8.15 12.54 -16.04
N LEU A 156 8.01 13.09 -17.24
CA LEU A 156 9.14 13.59 -18.04
C LEU A 156 9.37 15.10 -17.88
N HIS A 157 8.67 15.78 -16.95
CA HIS A 157 8.94 17.19 -16.70
C HIS A 157 10.31 17.33 -15.99
N PRO A 158 11.25 18.18 -16.49
CA PRO A 158 12.62 18.23 -15.98
C PRO A 158 12.76 18.66 -14.52
N ASP A 159 11.72 19.30 -13.98
CA ASP A 159 11.74 19.83 -12.61
C ASP A 159 10.83 19.04 -11.64
N VAL A 160 9.99 18.10 -12.13
CA VAL A 160 9.04 17.39 -11.25
C VAL A 160 9.76 16.59 -10.17
N HIS A 161 10.81 15.88 -10.52
CA HIS A 161 11.59 15.09 -9.57
C HIS A 161 12.36 15.94 -8.56
N LYS A 162 12.70 17.20 -8.86
CA LYS A 162 13.31 18.09 -7.87
C LYS A 162 12.36 18.36 -6.70
N VAL A 163 11.10 18.63 -7.01
CA VAL A 163 10.08 18.89 -5.99
C VAL A 163 9.66 17.58 -5.30
N VAL A 164 9.33 16.53 -6.08
CA VAL A 164 8.84 15.27 -5.55
C VAL A 164 9.87 14.58 -4.68
N PHE A 165 11.15 14.54 -5.08
CA PHE A 165 12.18 13.87 -4.29
C PHE A 165 12.56 14.65 -3.03
N ASP A 166 12.50 15.99 -3.04
CA ASP A 166 12.70 16.79 -1.83
C ASP A 166 11.65 16.43 -0.75
N VAL A 167 10.37 16.35 -1.12
CA VAL A 167 9.31 15.97 -0.15
C VAL A 167 9.39 14.51 0.26
N VAL A 168 9.77 13.60 -0.65
CA VAL A 168 9.98 12.18 -0.34
C VAL A 168 11.14 12.02 0.65
N ASP A 169 12.22 12.72 0.42
CA ASP A 169 13.40 12.67 1.29
C ASP A 169 13.07 13.17 2.70
N GLU A 170 12.38 14.31 2.81
CA GLU A 170 12.00 14.89 4.08
C GLU A 170 11.03 13.99 4.86
N ILE A 171 10.02 13.42 4.19
CA ILE A 171 9.06 12.55 4.86
C ILE A 171 9.71 11.23 5.31
N CYS A 172 10.59 10.64 4.51
CA CYS A 172 11.32 9.44 4.88
C CYS A 172 12.25 9.69 6.07
N GLU A 173 12.91 10.85 6.11
CA GLU A 173 13.78 11.23 7.23
C GLU A 173 12.98 11.39 8.53
N VAL A 174 11.88 12.14 8.50
CA VAL A 174 11.08 12.42 9.72
C VAL A 174 10.40 11.16 10.27
N PHE A 175 10.03 10.22 9.40
CA PHE A 175 9.48 8.91 9.79
C PHE A 175 10.54 7.87 10.16
N GLU A 176 11.84 8.19 9.98
CA GLU A 176 12.93 7.22 10.11
C GLU A 176 12.65 5.95 9.28
N ALA A 177 12.13 6.16 8.07
CA ALA A 177 11.51 5.12 7.27
C ALA A 177 12.54 4.27 6.49
N ASP A 178 12.37 2.96 6.52
CA ASP A 178 13.09 1.99 5.68
C ASP A 178 12.26 1.54 4.47
N ALA A 179 11.04 2.06 4.33
CA ALA A 179 10.19 1.95 3.15
C ALA A 179 9.33 3.20 2.97
N PHE A 180 8.94 3.44 1.72
CA PHE A 180 8.06 4.52 1.32
C PHE A 180 7.01 3.98 0.35
N HIS A 181 5.74 4.38 0.54
CA HIS A 181 4.65 4.02 -0.36
C HIS A 181 4.32 5.20 -1.29
N ALA A 182 4.54 5.02 -2.58
CA ALA A 182 4.38 6.09 -3.56
C ALA A 182 2.96 6.23 -4.14
N GLY A 183 1.98 5.44 -3.67
CA GLY A 183 0.68 5.37 -4.33
C GLY A 183 0.78 4.71 -5.68
N MET A 184 0.83 5.49 -6.76
CA MET A 184 0.97 5.04 -8.15
C MET A 184 -0.27 4.32 -8.71
N ASP A 185 -1.38 4.37 -7.98
CA ASP A 185 -2.68 3.82 -8.37
C ASP A 185 -3.46 4.78 -9.27
N GLU A 186 -4.42 4.22 -9.97
CA GLU A 186 -5.42 4.94 -10.76
C GLU A 186 -4.81 6.00 -11.70
N VAL A 187 -3.64 5.72 -12.26
CA VAL A 187 -2.96 6.55 -13.25
C VAL A 187 -3.66 6.38 -14.59
N PHE A 188 -4.68 7.20 -14.83
CA PHE A 188 -5.49 7.18 -16.04
C PHE A 188 -4.88 8.02 -17.16
N TYR A 189 -4.42 9.21 -16.81
CA TYR A 189 -3.79 10.16 -17.73
C TYR A 189 -2.27 10.01 -17.69
N ILE A 190 -1.72 9.40 -18.73
CA ILE A 190 -0.28 9.29 -18.98
C ILE A 190 -0.03 9.09 -20.47
N GLY A 191 0.99 9.74 -21.03
CA GLY A 191 1.29 9.67 -22.45
C GLY A 191 0.23 10.38 -23.30
N GLU A 192 -0.41 11.40 -22.76
CA GLU A 192 -1.52 12.09 -23.41
C GLU A 192 -1.05 13.04 -24.53
N LYS A 193 -1.91 13.22 -25.55
CA LYS A 193 -1.56 13.98 -26.76
C LYS A 193 -1.20 15.44 -26.49
N GLU A 194 -1.77 16.03 -25.46
CA GLU A 194 -1.53 17.43 -25.12
C GLU A 194 -0.23 17.63 -24.30
N CYS A 195 0.33 16.58 -23.72
CA CYS A 195 1.60 16.68 -23.04
C CYS A 195 2.76 16.71 -24.04
N PRO A 196 3.51 17.81 -24.16
CA PRO A 196 4.58 17.94 -25.16
C PRO A 196 5.76 16.98 -24.95
N ARG A 197 5.86 16.38 -23.77
CA ARG A 197 6.96 15.45 -23.41
C ARG A 197 6.55 13.99 -23.51
N CYS A 198 5.31 13.68 -23.14
CA CYS A 198 4.80 12.31 -23.07
C CYS A 198 4.07 11.87 -24.36
N ASN A 199 3.63 12.82 -25.20
CA ASN A 199 2.90 12.54 -26.44
C ASN A 199 3.68 11.55 -27.33
N GLY A 200 2.98 10.48 -27.74
CA GLY A 200 3.56 9.43 -28.59
C GLY A 200 4.51 8.45 -27.91
N ARG A 201 4.73 8.61 -26.61
CA ARG A 201 5.49 7.66 -25.80
C ARG A 201 4.63 6.46 -25.42
N ASP A 202 5.29 5.30 -25.23
CA ASP A 202 4.62 4.12 -24.70
C ASP A 202 4.22 4.33 -23.23
N LYS A 203 2.96 4.12 -22.89
CA LYS A 203 2.42 4.36 -21.56
C LYS A 203 3.00 3.43 -20.49
N ALA A 204 3.33 2.19 -20.86
CA ALA A 204 3.98 1.25 -19.95
C ALA A 204 5.43 1.65 -19.68
N GLU A 205 6.17 2.15 -20.69
CA GLU A 205 7.52 2.65 -20.50
C GLU A 205 7.54 3.92 -19.65
N LEU A 206 6.56 4.83 -19.82
CA LEU A 206 6.42 6.03 -19.00
C LEU A 206 6.16 5.66 -17.52
N TYR A 207 5.20 4.78 -17.29
CA TYR A 207 4.87 4.31 -15.94
C TYR A 207 6.05 3.58 -15.30
N ALA A 208 6.67 2.65 -16.01
CA ALA A 208 7.84 1.91 -15.53
C ALA A 208 9.04 2.83 -15.29
N GLY A 209 9.24 3.84 -16.12
CA GLY A 209 10.27 4.85 -15.97
C GLY A 209 10.12 5.61 -14.65
N GLU A 210 8.88 6.03 -14.33
CA GLU A 210 8.59 6.75 -13.09
C GLU A 210 8.78 5.86 -11.85
N VAL A 211 8.23 4.64 -11.86
CA VAL A 211 8.46 3.66 -10.77
C VAL A 211 9.95 3.43 -10.56
N THR A 212 10.71 3.27 -11.65
CA THR A 212 12.17 3.02 -11.59
C THR A 212 12.93 4.23 -11.05
N ALA A 213 12.54 5.45 -11.44
CA ALA A 213 13.16 6.68 -10.95
C ALA A 213 12.97 6.84 -9.44
N ILE A 214 11.74 6.68 -8.95
CA ILE A 214 11.42 6.74 -7.52
C ILE A 214 12.16 5.64 -6.74
N ARG A 215 12.11 4.39 -7.24
CA ARG A 215 12.81 3.25 -6.61
C ARG A 215 14.32 3.49 -6.51
N ASN A 216 14.94 3.98 -7.58
CA ASN A 216 16.39 4.20 -7.59
C ASN A 216 16.79 5.35 -6.67
N HIS A 217 15.95 6.39 -6.55
CA HIS A 217 16.15 7.46 -5.59
C HIS A 217 16.11 6.94 -4.14
N LEU A 218 15.07 6.21 -3.77
CA LEU A 218 14.89 5.61 -2.45
C LEU A 218 16.00 4.61 -2.09
N ALA A 219 16.44 3.81 -3.06
CA ALA A 219 17.49 2.81 -2.85
C ALA A 219 18.84 3.42 -2.43
N GLN A 220 19.14 4.67 -2.80
CA GLN A 220 20.34 5.37 -2.35
C GLN A 220 20.38 5.57 -0.84
N LYS A 221 19.22 5.55 -0.19
CA LYS A 221 19.03 5.69 1.26
C LYS A 221 18.66 4.38 1.95
N GLY A 222 18.69 3.27 1.20
CA GLY A 222 18.29 1.95 1.72
C GLY A 222 16.79 1.81 1.99
N CYS A 223 15.96 2.67 1.37
CA CYS A 223 14.51 2.69 1.53
C CYS A 223 13.83 1.88 0.42
N GLN A 224 12.94 0.96 0.78
CA GLN A 224 12.16 0.14 -0.16
C GLN A 224 10.99 0.90 -0.74
N LEU A 225 10.76 0.79 -2.06
CA LEU A 225 9.55 1.31 -2.68
C LEU A 225 8.37 0.34 -2.52
N MET A 226 7.21 0.85 -2.12
CA MET A 226 5.91 0.18 -2.16
C MET A 226 4.96 0.95 -3.08
N ILE A 227 4.13 0.25 -3.85
CA ILE A 227 3.10 0.85 -4.74
C ILE A 227 1.81 0.02 -4.74
N TRP A 228 0.69 0.63 -5.12
CA TRP A 228 -0.53 -0.09 -5.46
C TRP A 228 -0.38 -0.82 -6.79
N GLY A 229 -1.03 -2.00 -6.93
CA GLY A 229 -0.78 -2.95 -8.02
C GLY A 229 -1.67 -2.78 -9.25
N ASP A 230 -2.76 -2.03 -9.18
CA ASP A 230 -3.82 -1.97 -10.19
C ASP A 230 -3.34 -1.61 -11.60
N ARG A 231 -2.39 -0.69 -11.72
CA ARG A 231 -1.85 -0.30 -13.05
C ARG A 231 -0.96 -1.35 -13.70
N LEU A 232 -0.64 -2.44 -12.99
CA LEU A 232 0.17 -3.58 -13.48
C LEU A 232 -0.70 -4.79 -13.88
N LEU A 233 -2.02 -4.69 -13.78
CA LEU A 233 -2.98 -5.72 -14.19
C LEU A 233 -3.68 -5.31 -15.50
N ASP A 234 -3.82 -6.23 -16.45
CA ASP A 234 -4.59 -6.01 -17.67
C ASP A 234 -6.09 -6.16 -17.39
N GLY A 235 -6.83 -5.05 -17.41
CA GLY A 235 -8.27 -5.04 -17.15
C GLY A 235 -9.09 -5.83 -18.16
N ARG A 236 -8.64 -5.90 -19.41
CA ARG A 236 -9.34 -6.66 -20.47
C ARG A 236 -9.22 -8.16 -20.30
N THR A 237 -8.05 -8.62 -19.84
CA THR A 237 -7.79 -10.06 -19.59
C THR A 237 -8.43 -10.51 -18.29
N THR A 238 -8.31 -9.70 -17.22
CA THR A 238 -8.81 -10.06 -15.88
C THR A 238 -10.31 -9.87 -15.72
N GLY A 239 -10.93 -8.98 -16.51
CA GLY A 239 -12.32 -8.57 -16.34
C GLY A 239 -12.55 -7.67 -15.11
N LEU A 240 -11.48 -7.22 -14.46
CA LEU A 240 -11.54 -6.21 -13.41
C LEU A 240 -11.94 -4.84 -14.02
N GLY A 241 -12.60 -4.03 -13.22
CA GLY A 241 -13.01 -2.69 -13.65
C GLY A 241 -11.85 -1.73 -13.86
N GLU A 242 -12.11 -0.59 -14.46
CA GLU A 242 -11.10 0.43 -14.80
C GLU A 242 -10.35 0.96 -13.56
N TRP A 243 -10.98 0.93 -12.40
CA TRP A 243 -10.37 1.30 -11.14
C TRP A 243 -9.33 0.26 -10.67
N GLU A 244 -9.67 -1.02 -10.72
CA GLU A 244 -8.87 -2.12 -10.18
C GLU A 244 -7.84 -2.68 -11.16
N ALA A 245 -7.83 -2.22 -12.42
CA ALA A 245 -6.89 -2.68 -13.46
C ALA A 245 -6.71 -1.65 -14.58
N SER A 246 -5.63 -1.78 -15.33
CA SER A 246 -5.27 -0.89 -16.43
C SER A 246 -6.05 -1.20 -17.72
N TYR A 247 -6.69 -0.19 -18.27
CA TYR A 247 -7.25 -0.19 -19.63
C TYR A 247 -6.48 0.72 -20.58
N ASN A 248 -5.51 1.46 -20.08
CA ASN A 248 -4.67 2.38 -20.84
C ASN A 248 -3.28 1.81 -21.20
N SER A 249 -3.11 0.49 -21.09
CA SER A 249 -1.90 -0.27 -21.49
C SER A 249 -0.68 -0.11 -20.55
N THR A 250 -0.81 0.49 -19.39
CA THR A 250 0.27 0.56 -18.39
C THR A 250 0.62 -0.81 -17.81
N TRP A 251 -0.30 -1.80 -17.86
CA TRP A 251 -0.11 -3.14 -17.29
C TRP A 251 1.16 -3.85 -17.77
N ARG A 252 1.66 -3.54 -18.97
CA ARG A 252 2.92 -4.11 -19.49
C ARG A 252 4.16 -3.68 -18.69
N ALA A 253 4.04 -2.62 -17.89
CA ALA A 253 5.10 -2.15 -17.02
C ALA A 253 5.56 -3.21 -15.99
N ILE A 254 4.74 -4.22 -15.69
CA ILE A 254 5.07 -5.30 -14.76
C ILE A 254 6.38 -6.03 -15.15
N ASP A 255 6.68 -6.11 -16.43
CA ASP A 255 7.91 -6.75 -16.91
C ASP A 255 9.09 -5.77 -17.06
N LEU A 256 8.86 -4.47 -16.85
CA LEU A 256 9.84 -3.40 -17.00
C LEU A 256 10.36 -2.84 -15.67
N ILE A 257 9.59 -2.94 -14.59
CA ILE A 257 9.95 -2.39 -13.28
C ILE A 257 10.86 -3.33 -12.48
N PRO A 258 11.70 -2.80 -11.56
CA PRO A 258 12.54 -3.59 -10.66
C PRO A 258 11.73 -4.53 -9.78
N LYS A 259 12.23 -5.75 -9.57
CA LYS A 259 11.50 -6.83 -8.87
C LYS A 259 11.51 -6.71 -7.34
N ASP A 260 12.25 -5.80 -6.77
CA ASP A 260 12.27 -5.48 -5.34
C ASP A 260 11.21 -4.44 -4.92
N VAL A 261 10.44 -3.91 -5.87
CA VAL A 261 9.28 -3.07 -5.59
C VAL A 261 8.19 -3.91 -4.92
N PHE A 262 7.70 -3.46 -3.74
CA PHE A 262 6.65 -4.16 -3.02
C PHE A 262 5.28 -3.78 -3.59
N ILE A 263 4.50 -4.78 -3.99
CA ILE A 263 3.17 -4.58 -4.58
C ILE A 263 2.08 -4.72 -3.50
N CYS A 264 1.28 -3.67 -3.35
CA CYS A 264 0.06 -3.67 -2.54
C CYS A 264 -1.13 -3.93 -3.49
N ASP A 265 -1.60 -5.17 -3.51
CA ASP A 265 -2.59 -5.68 -4.47
C ASP A 265 -4.01 -5.56 -3.89
N TRP A 266 -4.74 -4.50 -4.26
CA TRP A 266 -6.03 -4.15 -3.68
C TRP A 266 -7.23 -4.60 -4.50
N HIS A 267 -8.14 -5.34 -3.85
CA HIS A 267 -9.45 -5.75 -4.36
C HIS A 267 -10.45 -5.83 -3.21
N TYR A 268 -11.64 -5.29 -3.39
CA TYR A 268 -12.56 -5.05 -2.27
C TYR A 268 -13.86 -5.85 -2.31
N GLU A 269 -14.29 -6.26 -3.51
CA GLU A 269 -15.57 -6.94 -3.69
C GLU A 269 -15.45 -8.47 -3.74
N ARG A 270 -14.23 -8.99 -3.93
CA ARG A 270 -13.90 -10.42 -3.93
C ARG A 270 -12.42 -10.65 -3.69
N ALA A 271 -12.06 -11.86 -3.28
CA ALA A 271 -10.68 -12.29 -3.15
C ALA A 271 -10.15 -12.77 -4.52
N ASP A 272 -9.48 -11.89 -5.25
CA ASP A 272 -8.89 -12.19 -6.55
C ASP A 272 -7.55 -12.93 -6.43
N LEU A 273 -7.14 -13.63 -7.50
CA LEU A 273 -5.88 -14.39 -7.55
C LEU A 273 -4.67 -13.55 -8.01
N SER A 274 -4.82 -12.25 -8.11
CA SER A 274 -3.82 -11.32 -8.64
C SER A 274 -2.52 -11.31 -7.83
N ALA A 275 -2.57 -11.50 -6.51
CA ALA A 275 -1.37 -11.63 -5.68
C ALA A 275 -0.47 -12.81 -6.13
N VAL A 276 -1.05 -13.93 -6.55
CA VAL A 276 -0.30 -15.07 -7.09
C VAL A 276 0.40 -14.69 -8.40
N TYR A 277 -0.27 -13.94 -9.26
CA TYR A 277 0.33 -13.43 -10.50
C TYR A 277 1.56 -12.54 -10.21
N PHE A 278 1.46 -11.60 -9.28
CA PHE A 278 2.59 -10.76 -8.87
C PHE A 278 3.75 -11.58 -8.29
N ALA A 279 3.45 -12.55 -7.42
CA ALA A 279 4.46 -13.43 -6.85
C ALA A 279 5.16 -14.27 -7.91
N MET A 280 4.43 -14.80 -8.90
CA MET A 280 5.01 -15.55 -10.04
C MET A 280 5.83 -14.65 -10.98
N LYS A 281 5.61 -13.33 -10.97
CA LYS A 281 6.44 -12.33 -11.65
C LYS A 281 7.66 -11.93 -10.81
N GLY A 282 7.82 -12.46 -9.59
CA GLY A 282 8.97 -12.24 -8.71
C GLY A 282 8.86 -10.99 -7.83
N PHE A 283 7.66 -10.44 -7.61
CA PHE A 283 7.47 -9.29 -6.74
C PHE A 283 7.06 -9.69 -5.32
N PRO A 284 7.62 -9.07 -4.27
CA PRO A 284 7.00 -9.13 -2.96
C PRO A 284 5.63 -8.46 -3.02
N VAL A 285 4.59 -9.16 -2.52
CA VAL A 285 3.20 -8.73 -2.65
C VAL A 285 2.41 -9.02 -1.37
N ALA A 286 1.55 -8.07 -0.97
CA ALA A 286 0.50 -8.28 0.01
C ALA A 286 -0.87 -8.00 -0.62
N THR A 287 -1.86 -8.84 -0.30
CA THR A 287 -3.26 -8.58 -0.66
C THR A 287 -3.82 -7.49 0.22
N CYS A 288 -4.61 -6.58 -0.35
CA CYS A 288 -5.18 -5.44 0.35
C CYS A 288 -6.71 -5.47 0.28
N GLY A 289 -7.37 -5.57 1.43
CA GLY A 289 -8.83 -5.57 1.56
C GLY A 289 -9.37 -4.27 2.16
N TYR A 290 -10.68 -4.10 2.15
CA TYR A 290 -11.37 -2.92 2.68
C TYR A 290 -12.67 -3.34 3.39
N ARG A 291 -13.74 -2.63 3.18
CA ARG A 291 -15.05 -2.61 3.88
C ARG A 291 -15.88 -3.90 3.84
N ASN A 292 -15.45 -4.97 3.20
CA ASN A 292 -16.18 -6.25 3.19
C ASN A 292 -15.49 -7.25 4.14
N PRO A 293 -16.10 -7.56 5.32
CA PRO A 293 -15.50 -8.46 6.31
C PRO A 293 -15.21 -9.87 5.78
N ALA A 294 -16.13 -10.41 4.97
CA ALA A 294 -15.99 -11.77 4.41
C ALA A 294 -14.86 -11.84 3.38
N VAL A 295 -14.77 -10.86 2.49
CA VAL A 295 -13.68 -10.76 1.50
C VAL A 295 -12.34 -10.58 2.19
N SER A 296 -12.25 -9.70 3.19
CA SER A 296 -11.01 -9.50 3.96
C SER A 296 -10.54 -10.77 4.66
N ALA A 297 -11.43 -11.52 5.28
CA ALA A 297 -11.09 -12.81 5.89
C ALA A 297 -10.63 -13.83 4.85
N GLN A 298 -11.35 -13.93 3.72
CA GLN A 298 -10.99 -14.83 2.63
C GLN A 298 -9.62 -14.50 2.03
N GLN A 299 -9.29 -13.24 1.83
CA GLN A 299 -7.98 -12.80 1.34
C GLN A 299 -6.84 -13.24 2.28
N ILE A 300 -7.04 -13.16 3.59
CA ILE A 300 -6.04 -13.62 4.58
C ILE A 300 -5.87 -15.15 4.49
N GLU A 301 -6.98 -15.89 4.48
CA GLU A 301 -6.98 -17.35 4.38
C GLU A 301 -6.33 -17.83 3.07
N ASP A 302 -6.64 -17.17 1.96
CA ASP A 302 -6.06 -17.47 0.65
C ASP A 302 -4.56 -17.18 0.62
N MET A 303 -4.09 -16.09 1.19
CA MET A 303 -2.67 -15.77 1.28
C MET A 303 -1.90 -16.85 2.06
N ILE A 304 -2.43 -17.30 3.19
CA ILE A 304 -1.85 -18.39 3.99
C ILE A 304 -1.82 -19.69 3.18
N ARG A 305 -2.92 -20.01 2.50
CA ARG A 305 -3.03 -21.20 1.66
C ARG A 305 -2.05 -21.16 0.49
N PHE A 306 -1.93 -20.04 -0.22
CA PHE A 306 -1.00 -19.87 -1.34
C PHE A 306 0.45 -20.05 -0.90
N ARG A 307 0.85 -19.47 0.23
CA ARG A 307 2.19 -19.64 0.80
C ARG A 307 2.51 -21.12 1.08
N LYS A 308 1.55 -21.89 1.60
CA LYS A 308 1.71 -23.33 1.91
C LYS A 308 1.73 -24.22 0.68
N GLN A 309 1.11 -23.80 -0.42
CA GLN A 309 0.89 -24.64 -1.62
C GLN A 309 1.85 -24.31 -2.78
N THR A 310 2.86 -23.48 -2.56
CA THR A 310 3.78 -23.06 -3.62
C THR A 310 5.24 -23.35 -3.28
N THR A 311 6.17 -23.07 -4.23
CA THR A 311 7.62 -23.20 -3.98
C THR A 311 8.11 -22.20 -2.95
N GLY A 312 9.29 -22.46 -2.36
CA GLY A 312 9.89 -21.56 -1.39
C GLY A 312 10.11 -20.13 -1.93
N GLU A 313 10.53 -20.01 -3.18
CA GLU A 313 10.77 -18.73 -3.85
C GLU A 313 9.47 -17.93 -4.05
N THR A 314 8.41 -18.59 -4.53
CA THR A 314 7.10 -17.95 -4.71
C THR A 314 6.45 -17.64 -3.35
N ALA A 315 6.59 -18.52 -2.36
CA ALA A 315 6.11 -18.29 -1.00
C ALA A 315 6.80 -17.07 -0.37
N ALA A 316 8.11 -16.89 -0.64
CA ALA A 316 8.84 -15.71 -0.18
C ALA A 316 8.34 -14.39 -0.78
N CYS A 317 7.76 -14.42 -1.98
CA CYS A 317 7.11 -13.26 -2.60
C CYS A 317 5.73 -12.95 -1.98
N LEU A 318 4.97 -13.97 -1.57
CA LEU A 318 3.65 -13.82 -0.96
C LEU A 318 3.79 -13.37 0.50
N GLN A 319 3.73 -12.07 0.77
CA GLN A 319 4.14 -11.47 2.05
C GLN A 319 3.02 -11.43 3.10
N GLY A 320 1.77 -11.22 2.69
CA GLY A 320 0.70 -11.15 3.69
C GLY A 320 -0.51 -10.33 3.28
N TYR A 321 -1.08 -9.66 4.27
CA TYR A 321 -2.32 -8.89 4.12
C TYR A 321 -2.20 -7.50 4.74
N ILE A 322 -2.77 -6.51 4.05
CA ILE A 322 -2.86 -5.12 4.51
C ILE A 322 -4.34 -4.71 4.45
N HIS A 323 -4.93 -4.36 5.60
CA HIS A 323 -6.26 -3.78 5.61
C HIS A 323 -6.19 -2.30 5.23
N THR A 324 -7.09 -1.83 4.35
CA THR A 324 -7.11 -0.42 3.93
C THR A 324 -8.30 0.30 4.55
N ILE A 325 -8.11 1.54 4.98
CA ILE A 325 -9.15 2.45 5.44
C ILE A 325 -9.08 3.73 4.62
N TRP A 326 -10.14 4.01 3.85
CA TRP A 326 -10.21 5.17 2.97
C TRP A 326 -11.01 6.33 3.55
N SER A 327 -11.87 6.08 4.54
CA SER A 327 -12.43 7.13 5.39
C SER A 327 -11.31 7.77 6.23
N GLY A 328 -11.37 9.07 6.51
CA GLY A 328 -10.34 9.73 7.34
C GLY A 328 -10.17 9.06 8.70
N ALA A 329 -8.97 9.15 9.29
CA ALA A 329 -8.63 8.46 10.55
C ALA A 329 -9.63 8.74 11.68
N GLU A 330 -10.01 10.00 11.90
CA GLU A 330 -10.94 10.38 12.96
C GLU A 330 -12.34 9.79 12.74
N HIS A 331 -12.82 9.77 11.50
CA HIS A 331 -14.11 9.20 11.16
C HIS A 331 -14.13 7.69 11.43
N PHE A 332 -13.09 6.99 10.94
CA PHE A 332 -12.93 5.56 11.18
C PHE A 332 -12.86 5.25 12.68
N LEU A 333 -12.00 5.94 13.43
CA LEU A 333 -11.84 5.71 14.86
C LEU A 333 -13.15 5.94 15.64
N HIS A 334 -13.92 6.95 15.26
CA HIS A 334 -15.23 7.20 15.87
C HIS A 334 -16.17 6.01 15.62
N ARG A 335 -16.30 5.56 14.39
CA ARG A 335 -17.17 4.42 14.04
C ARG A 335 -16.70 3.12 14.67
N TYR A 336 -15.41 2.87 14.71
CA TYR A 336 -14.86 1.68 15.35
C TYR A 336 -15.10 1.66 16.86
N GLN A 337 -15.01 2.81 17.53
CA GLN A 337 -15.39 2.93 18.93
C GLN A 337 -16.88 2.68 19.18
N GLU A 338 -17.75 3.17 18.30
CA GLU A 338 -19.19 2.89 18.35
C GLU A 338 -19.47 1.39 18.20
N LEU A 339 -18.80 0.72 17.27
CA LEU A 339 -18.93 -0.70 17.08
C LEU A 339 -18.48 -1.48 18.33
N LYS A 340 -17.34 -1.13 18.93
CA LYS A 340 -16.86 -1.74 20.18
C LYS A 340 -17.84 -1.52 21.36
N ALA A 341 -18.57 -0.42 21.35
CA ALA A 341 -19.62 -0.12 22.33
C ALA A 341 -20.95 -0.84 22.05
N GLY A 342 -21.01 -1.71 21.05
CA GLY A 342 -22.21 -2.50 20.70
C GLY A 342 -23.28 -1.73 19.90
N LYS A 343 -22.94 -0.58 19.31
CA LYS A 343 -23.86 0.12 18.42
C LYS A 343 -23.94 -0.62 17.07
N ALA A 344 -25.18 -0.84 16.62
CA ALA A 344 -25.44 -1.49 15.34
C ALA A 344 -24.92 -0.64 14.17
N GLN A 345 -24.27 -1.31 13.19
CA GLN A 345 -23.87 -0.71 11.93
C GLN A 345 -25.03 -0.76 10.93
N ALA A 346 -25.15 0.27 10.08
CA ALA A 346 -26.23 0.35 9.10
C ALA A 346 -26.12 -0.74 8.02
N ASN A 347 -24.89 -1.12 7.65
CA ASN A 347 -24.60 -2.19 6.69
C ASN A 347 -23.34 -2.95 7.13
N PRO A 348 -23.47 -3.93 8.06
CA PRO A 348 -22.31 -4.63 8.62
C PRO A 348 -21.51 -5.44 7.58
N ASP A 349 -22.13 -5.85 6.49
CA ASP A 349 -21.47 -6.61 5.42
C ASP A 349 -20.65 -5.71 4.48
N ARG A 350 -20.77 -4.39 4.64
CA ARG A 350 -20.07 -3.39 3.80
C ARG A 350 -19.70 -2.16 4.63
N ASP A 351 -18.93 -2.37 5.67
CA ASP A 351 -18.55 -1.36 6.66
C ASP A 351 -17.08 -1.48 7.01
N ASP A 352 -16.35 -0.36 7.01
CA ASP A 352 -14.91 -0.34 7.25
C ASP A 352 -14.53 -0.75 8.69
N ALA A 353 -15.31 -0.34 9.69
CA ALA A 353 -15.08 -0.72 11.08
C ALA A 353 -15.38 -2.20 11.33
N ALA A 354 -16.45 -2.74 10.73
CA ALA A 354 -16.80 -4.16 10.84
C ALA A 354 -15.76 -5.04 10.13
N ALA A 355 -15.29 -4.64 8.95
CA ALA A 355 -14.24 -5.35 8.24
C ALA A 355 -12.91 -5.33 9.01
N PHE A 356 -12.52 -4.18 9.57
CA PHE A 356 -11.35 -4.07 10.42
C PHE A 356 -11.46 -4.95 11.67
N GLN A 357 -12.62 -4.95 12.34
CA GLN A 357 -12.85 -5.84 13.49
C GLN A 357 -12.68 -7.31 13.10
N ARG A 358 -13.21 -7.71 11.94
CA ARG A 358 -13.02 -9.08 11.42
C ARG A 358 -11.55 -9.42 11.19
N VAL A 359 -10.77 -8.51 10.65
CA VAL A 359 -9.32 -8.69 10.48
C VAL A 359 -8.61 -8.85 11.81
N VAL A 360 -8.95 -8.02 12.81
CA VAL A 360 -8.43 -8.13 14.19
C VAL A 360 -8.70 -9.52 14.77
N GLU A 361 -9.91 -10.05 14.61
CA GLU A 361 -10.28 -11.38 15.07
C GLU A 361 -9.42 -12.47 14.40
N VAL A 362 -9.25 -12.39 13.07
CA VAL A 362 -8.45 -13.35 12.30
C VAL A 362 -6.99 -13.28 12.74
N PHE A 363 -6.39 -12.09 12.84
CA PHE A 363 -4.99 -11.96 13.25
C PHE A 363 -4.73 -12.52 14.66
N ARG A 364 -5.63 -12.25 15.61
CA ARG A 364 -5.55 -12.84 16.96
C ARG A 364 -5.64 -14.36 16.96
N SER A 365 -6.42 -14.95 16.05
CA SER A 365 -6.54 -16.38 15.97
C SER A 365 -5.27 -17.08 15.45
N LEU A 366 -4.44 -16.40 14.66
CA LEU A 366 -3.17 -16.93 14.16
C LEU A 366 -2.12 -17.16 15.27
N THR A 367 -2.27 -16.49 16.41
CA THR A 367 -1.35 -16.59 17.57
C THR A 367 -1.78 -17.62 18.58
N SER A 368 -3.03 -18.09 18.50
CA SER A 368 -3.62 -19.01 19.49
C SER A 368 -3.53 -20.48 19.08
N SER A 369 -2.97 -20.77 17.89
CA SER A 369 -2.74 -22.08 17.31
C SER A 369 -1.27 -22.42 17.25
#